data_59b8ca38063e2c31d743026091a3e082
#
_entry.id   59b8ca38063e2c31d743026091a3e082
#
_cell.length_a   1.000
_cell.length_b   1.000
_cell.length_c   1.000
_cell.angle_alpha   90.00
_cell.angle_beta   90.00
_cell.angle_gamma   90.00
#
_symmetry.space_group_name_H-M   'P 1'
#
loop_
_entity.id
_entity.type
_entity.pdbx_description
1 polymer ?
#
loop_
_entity_poly.entity_id
_entity_poly.type
_entity_poly.pdbx_seq_one_letter_code
_entity_poly.pdbx_strand_id
1 'polypeptide(L)'
;MFREFINNIIKFQSKTLLSFISFIESIFFPIPVDVLLIPMSLKFPNQWKYLSLITTISSVAGGLVGYALGVFLFDEIYPYIINFGYQESFETVQSLFIEHGILILFISSFTPLPYKVFVIAAGFLSINLLLFIIVSFIGRGLRFYLVAYVSKEYGLQILNIINRYFLYIAAVIIIGYILYIKA
;
A
#
# COMPACT_ATOMS: atom_id res chain seq x y z
N MET A 1 -5.49 12.63 -23.23
CA MET A 1 -5.69 11.19 -22.96
C MET A 1 -5.70 10.86 -21.47
N PHE A 2 -4.59 10.97 -20.69
CA PHE A 2 -4.58 10.64 -19.24
C PHE A 2 -5.53 11.50 -18.39
N ARG A 3 -5.56 12.81 -18.62
CA ARG A 3 -6.45 13.75 -17.92
C ARG A 3 -7.94 13.55 -18.23
N GLU A 4 -8.26 13.15 -19.46
CA GLU A 4 -9.64 12.81 -19.88
C GLU A 4 -10.07 11.47 -19.29
N PHE A 5 -9.17 10.49 -19.23
CA PHE A 5 -9.40 9.20 -18.56
C PHE A 5 -9.73 9.40 -17.06
N ILE A 6 -8.93 10.19 -16.34
CA ILE A 6 -9.20 10.53 -14.93
C ILE A 6 -10.54 11.25 -14.77
N ASN A 7 -10.84 12.24 -15.62
CA ASN A 7 -12.12 12.94 -15.58
C ASN A 7 -13.32 12.02 -15.83
N ASN A 8 -13.17 11.03 -16.71
CA ASN A 8 -14.21 10.02 -16.95
C ASN A 8 -14.38 9.09 -15.75
N ILE A 9 -13.28 8.64 -15.12
CA ILE A 9 -13.32 7.84 -13.88
C ILE A 9 -14.04 8.61 -12.76
N ILE A 10 -13.73 9.89 -12.58
CA ILE A 10 -14.38 10.74 -11.57
C ILE A 10 -15.88 10.92 -11.85
N LYS A 11 -16.33 10.90 -13.10
CA LYS A 11 -17.77 10.92 -13.44
C LYS A 11 -18.52 9.66 -13.00
N PHE A 12 -17.87 8.49 -13.07
CA PHE A 12 -18.43 7.20 -12.65
C PHE A 12 -18.23 6.90 -11.16
N GLN A 13 -18.51 7.83 -10.27
CA GLN A 13 -18.36 7.69 -8.81
C GLN A 13 -19.26 6.57 -8.25
N SER A 14 -18.91 5.32 -8.54
CA SER A 14 -19.60 4.15 -8.00
C SER A 14 -18.73 3.46 -6.94
N LYS A 15 -19.37 2.90 -5.91
CA LYS A 15 -18.71 2.13 -4.85
C LYS A 15 -18.02 0.90 -5.41
N THR A 16 -18.61 0.27 -6.42
CA THR A 16 -18.03 -0.88 -7.13
C THR A 16 -16.75 -0.50 -7.85
N LEU A 17 -16.72 0.65 -8.53
CA LEU A 17 -15.53 1.15 -9.20
C LEU A 17 -14.42 1.49 -8.19
N LEU A 18 -14.78 2.12 -7.06
CA LEU A 18 -13.84 2.41 -5.97
C LEU A 18 -13.19 1.12 -5.44
N SER A 19 -14.00 0.09 -5.15
CA SER A 19 -13.52 -1.22 -4.69
C SER A 19 -12.63 -1.89 -5.73
N PHE A 20 -13.03 -1.87 -7.00
CA PHE A 20 -12.28 -2.48 -8.09
C PHE A 20 -10.93 -1.81 -8.33
N ILE A 21 -10.89 -0.48 -8.37
CA ILE A 21 -9.64 0.29 -8.51
C ILE A 21 -8.73 0.06 -7.30
N SER A 22 -9.28 0.04 -6.08
CA SER A 22 -8.52 -0.24 -4.86
C SER A 22 -7.88 -1.63 -4.88
N PHE A 23 -8.63 -2.63 -5.36
CA PHE A 23 -8.13 -3.99 -5.52
C PHE A 23 -6.97 -4.06 -6.52
N ILE A 24 -7.17 -3.54 -7.74
CA ILE A 24 -6.18 -3.61 -8.81
C ILE A 24 -4.95 -2.73 -8.50
N GLU A 25 -5.13 -1.57 -7.87
CA GLU A 25 -4.03 -0.69 -7.46
C GLU A 25 -3.04 -1.42 -6.54
N SER A 26 -3.56 -2.23 -5.65
CA SER A 26 -2.74 -2.99 -4.70
C SER A 26 -1.94 -4.13 -5.36
N ILE A 27 -2.30 -4.55 -6.57
CA ILE A 27 -1.58 -5.58 -7.33
C ILE A 27 -0.53 -4.94 -8.25
N PHE A 28 -0.96 -4.09 -9.19
CA PHE A 28 -0.06 -3.53 -10.22
C PHE A 28 -0.46 -2.17 -10.77
N PHE A 29 -1.69 -1.69 -10.54
CA PHE A 29 -2.19 -0.50 -11.19
C PHE A 29 -1.49 0.78 -10.69
N PRO A 30 -1.08 1.71 -11.61
CA PRO A 30 -0.27 2.86 -11.23
C PRO A 30 -1.07 4.04 -10.67
N ILE A 31 -2.40 4.06 -10.84
CA ILE A 31 -3.24 5.18 -10.39
C ILE A 31 -3.66 4.94 -8.95
N PRO A 32 -3.34 5.86 -8.01
CA PRO A 32 -3.75 5.76 -6.62
C PRO A 32 -5.28 5.79 -6.50
N VAL A 33 -5.85 4.95 -5.65
CA VAL A 33 -7.29 4.93 -5.37
C VAL A 33 -7.76 6.25 -4.72
N ASP A 34 -6.86 7.03 -4.16
CA ASP A 34 -7.13 8.35 -3.58
C ASP A 34 -7.81 9.29 -4.59
N VAL A 35 -7.53 9.13 -5.90
CA VAL A 35 -8.18 9.89 -6.99
C VAL A 35 -9.70 9.72 -7.01
N LEU A 36 -10.20 8.57 -6.53
CA LEU A 36 -11.63 8.30 -6.40
C LEU A 36 -12.14 8.51 -4.97
N LEU A 37 -11.40 8.05 -3.97
CA LEU A 37 -11.80 8.12 -2.57
C LEU A 37 -12.03 9.56 -2.11
N ILE A 38 -11.16 10.48 -2.52
CA ILE A 38 -11.21 11.89 -2.17
C ILE A 38 -12.49 12.56 -2.67
N PRO A 39 -12.78 12.61 -3.99
CA PRO A 39 -13.98 13.26 -4.49
C PRO A 39 -15.27 12.56 -4.04
N MET A 40 -15.24 11.24 -3.82
CA MET A 40 -16.39 10.52 -3.28
C MET A 40 -16.66 10.89 -1.81
N SER A 41 -15.62 11.04 -0.99
CA SER A 41 -15.76 11.46 0.41
C SER A 41 -16.26 12.90 0.55
N LEU A 42 -15.87 13.79 -0.38
CA LEU A 42 -16.40 15.15 -0.49
C LEU A 42 -17.88 15.16 -0.89
N LYS A 43 -18.24 14.38 -1.88
CA LYS A 43 -19.62 14.33 -2.42
C LYS A 43 -20.59 13.63 -1.49
N PHE A 44 -20.13 12.62 -0.75
CA PHE A 44 -20.94 11.80 0.16
C PHE A 44 -20.40 11.86 1.58
N PRO A 45 -20.42 13.02 2.26
CA PRO A 45 -19.77 13.22 3.56
C PRO A 45 -20.34 12.30 4.67
N ASN A 46 -21.58 11.84 4.55
CA ASN A 46 -22.17 10.90 5.52
C ASN A 46 -21.71 9.44 5.32
N GLN A 47 -21.09 9.13 4.18
CA GLN A 47 -20.65 7.78 3.84
C GLN A 47 -19.13 7.59 3.89
N TRP A 48 -18.37 8.58 4.33
CA TRP A 48 -16.90 8.56 4.30
C TRP A 48 -16.29 7.36 5.04
N LYS A 49 -16.86 6.96 6.19
CA LYS A 49 -16.41 5.77 6.94
C LYS A 49 -16.62 4.48 6.13
N TYR A 50 -17.77 4.37 5.50
CA TYR A 50 -18.09 3.22 4.64
C TYR A 50 -17.17 3.19 3.41
N LEU A 51 -16.92 4.33 2.77
CA LEU A 51 -16.00 4.44 1.63
C LEU A 51 -14.57 4.04 2.01
N SER A 52 -14.07 4.51 3.16
CA SER A 52 -12.75 4.11 3.64
C SER A 52 -12.66 2.61 3.94
N LEU A 53 -13.71 2.03 4.54
CA LEU A 53 -13.75 0.60 4.89
C LEU A 53 -13.74 -0.29 3.64
N ILE A 54 -14.61 -0.02 2.65
CA ILE A 54 -14.64 -0.83 1.42
C ILE A 54 -13.34 -0.69 0.63
N THR A 55 -12.73 0.50 0.60
CA THR A 55 -11.41 0.73 -0.01
C THR A 55 -10.34 -0.10 0.70
N THR A 56 -10.35 -0.12 2.04
CA THR A 56 -9.41 -0.92 2.85
C THR A 56 -9.54 -2.41 2.56
N ILE A 57 -10.75 -2.95 2.63
CA ILE A 57 -11.01 -4.38 2.40
C ILE A 57 -10.58 -4.78 0.98
N SER A 58 -10.96 -4.00 -0.02
CA SER A 58 -10.60 -4.26 -1.41
C SER A 58 -9.09 -4.15 -1.64
N SER A 59 -8.42 -3.19 -1.01
CA SER A 59 -6.96 -3.03 -1.07
C SER A 59 -6.23 -4.23 -0.46
N VAL A 60 -6.67 -4.69 0.71
CA VAL A 60 -6.06 -5.86 1.38
C VAL A 60 -6.31 -7.13 0.57
N ALA A 61 -7.50 -7.29 -0.02
CA ALA A 61 -7.79 -8.40 -0.93
C ALA A 61 -6.88 -8.39 -2.16
N GLY A 62 -6.64 -7.22 -2.77
CA GLY A 62 -5.64 -7.06 -3.83
C GLY A 62 -4.22 -7.36 -3.35
N GLY A 63 -3.89 -6.93 -2.12
CA GLY A 63 -2.64 -7.27 -1.46
C GLY A 63 -2.41 -8.77 -1.30
N LEU A 64 -3.45 -9.54 -0.96
CA LEU A 64 -3.35 -11.00 -0.90
C LEU A 64 -2.97 -11.63 -2.26
N VAL A 65 -3.51 -11.09 -3.35
CA VAL A 65 -3.12 -11.53 -4.70
C VAL A 65 -1.65 -11.16 -4.98
N GLY A 66 -1.23 -9.95 -4.65
CA GLY A 66 0.17 -9.54 -4.77
C GLY A 66 1.13 -10.38 -3.92
N TYR A 67 0.73 -10.74 -2.70
CA TYR A 67 1.47 -11.66 -1.84
C TYR A 67 1.60 -13.05 -2.49
N ALA A 68 0.50 -13.61 -3.01
CA ALA A 68 0.52 -14.89 -3.71
C ALA A 68 1.44 -14.85 -4.93
N LEU A 69 1.43 -13.76 -5.72
CA LEU A 69 2.38 -13.56 -6.82
C LEU A 69 3.83 -13.58 -6.31
N GLY A 70 4.12 -12.98 -5.16
CA GLY A 70 5.43 -13.04 -4.53
C GLY A 70 5.87 -14.47 -4.20
N VAL A 71 4.96 -15.28 -3.64
CA VAL A 71 5.22 -16.70 -3.34
C VAL A 71 5.52 -17.48 -4.64
N PHE A 72 4.72 -17.29 -5.69
CA PHE A 72 4.96 -17.95 -6.99
C PHE A 72 6.30 -17.55 -7.62
N LEU A 73 6.66 -16.28 -7.53
CA LEU A 73 7.93 -15.78 -8.06
C LEU A 73 9.14 -16.35 -7.32
N PHE A 74 8.98 -16.76 -6.06
CA PHE A 74 10.05 -17.39 -5.29
C PHE A 74 10.51 -18.68 -5.96
N ASP A 75 9.59 -19.59 -6.30
CA ASP A 75 9.90 -20.88 -6.89
C ASP A 75 10.61 -20.74 -8.25
N GLU A 76 10.25 -19.71 -9.02
CA GLU A 76 10.86 -19.46 -10.33
C GLU A 76 12.23 -18.79 -10.22
N ILE A 77 12.44 -17.89 -9.27
CA ILE A 77 13.64 -17.03 -9.17
C ILE A 77 14.70 -17.62 -8.26
N TYR A 78 14.33 -18.34 -7.21
CA TYR A 78 15.26 -18.87 -6.22
C TYR A 78 16.39 -19.77 -6.81
N PRO A 79 16.13 -20.64 -7.81
CA PRO A 79 17.19 -21.39 -8.47
C PRO A 79 18.28 -20.49 -9.12
N TYR A 80 17.89 -19.34 -9.66
CA TYR A 80 18.84 -18.37 -10.23
C TYR A 80 19.66 -17.68 -9.16
N ILE A 81 19.06 -17.36 -8.00
CA ILE A 81 19.77 -16.78 -6.85
C ILE A 81 20.91 -17.70 -6.42
N ILE A 82 20.65 -19.02 -6.33
CA ILE A 82 21.67 -20.03 -5.99
C ILE A 82 22.73 -20.10 -7.08
N ASN A 83 22.34 -20.22 -8.35
CA ASN A 83 23.26 -20.36 -9.48
C ASN A 83 24.20 -19.17 -9.64
N PHE A 84 23.77 -17.96 -9.29
CA PHE A 84 24.59 -16.76 -9.31
C PHE A 84 25.38 -16.51 -8.01
N GLY A 85 25.28 -17.40 -7.01
CA GLY A 85 26.01 -17.30 -5.75
C GLY A 85 25.50 -16.23 -4.78
N TYR A 86 24.25 -15.80 -4.91
CA TYR A 86 23.64 -14.77 -4.06
C TYR A 86 22.83 -15.34 -2.88
N GLN A 87 22.99 -16.64 -2.57
CA GLN A 87 22.20 -17.29 -1.52
C GLN A 87 22.42 -16.64 -0.15
N GLU A 88 23.65 -16.39 0.27
CA GLU A 88 23.98 -15.79 1.57
C GLU A 88 23.40 -14.37 1.69
N SER A 89 23.51 -13.58 0.61
CA SER A 89 22.91 -12.24 0.55
C SER A 89 21.39 -12.29 0.65
N PHE A 90 20.77 -13.27 0.00
CA PHE A 90 19.33 -13.47 0.07
C PHE A 90 18.87 -13.83 1.50
N GLU A 91 19.55 -14.80 2.15
CA GLU A 91 19.25 -15.22 3.54
C GLU A 91 19.40 -14.05 4.53
N THR A 92 20.41 -13.20 4.33
CA THR A 92 20.61 -11.99 5.12
C THR A 92 19.43 -11.02 4.95
N VAL A 93 19.00 -10.75 3.72
CA VAL A 93 17.85 -9.87 3.45
C VAL A 93 16.57 -10.48 4.01
N GLN A 94 16.38 -11.78 3.87
CA GLN A 94 15.21 -12.50 4.40
C GLN A 94 15.14 -12.40 5.93
N SER A 95 16.26 -12.60 6.63
CA SER A 95 16.31 -12.49 8.10
C SER A 95 15.99 -11.08 8.57
N LEU A 96 16.58 -10.05 7.93
CA LEU A 96 16.26 -8.65 8.20
C LEU A 96 14.78 -8.31 7.96
N PHE A 97 14.21 -8.88 6.90
CA PHE A 97 12.79 -8.65 6.58
C PHE A 97 11.86 -9.41 7.53
N ILE A 98 12.25 -10.58 8.04
CA ILE A 98 11.51 -11.31 9.08
C ILE A 98 11.53 -10.52 10.39
N GLU A 99 12.68 -9.97 10.78
CA GLU A 99 12.85 -9.22 12.03
C GLU A 99 12.10 -7.87 12.00
N HIS A 100 12.17 -7.16 10.87
CA HIS A 100 11.71 -5.78 10.76
C HIS A 100 10.56 -5.59 9.75
N GLY A 101 10.20 -6.65 9.03
CA GLY A 101 9.24 -6.59 7.94
C GLY A 101 7.84 -6.14 8.34
N ILE A 102 7.44 -6.41 9.60
CA ILE A 102 6.17 -5.91 10.15
C ILE A 102 6.15 -4.38 10.15
N LEU A 103 7.23 -3.75 10.60
CA LEU A 103 7.37 -2.29 10.60
C LEU A 103 7.43 -1.73 9.17
N ILE A 104 8.18 -2.37 8.29
CA ILE A 104 8.30 -1.99 6.87
C ILE A 104 6.94 -2.08 6.18
N LEU A 105 6.20 -3.18 6.38
CA LEU A 105 4.86 -3.37 5.85
C LEU A 105 3.87 -2.34 6.39
N PHE A 106 3.94 -2.03 7.69
CA PHE A 106 3.09 -1.01 8.30
C PHE A 106 3.37 0.37 7.69
N ILE A 107 4.64 0.78 7.61
CA ILE A 107 5.05 2.05 7.02
C ILE A 107 4.60 2.13 5.56
N SER A 108 4.85 1.10 4.75
CA SER A 108 4.45 1.08 3.33
C SER A 108 2.93 1.07 3.15
N SER A 109 2.20 0.44 4.07
CA SER A 109 0.73 0.39 4.04
C SER A 109 0.11 1.73 4.42
N PHE A 110 0.70 2.44 5.37
CA PHE A 110 0.18 3.71 5.90
C PHE A 110 0.60 4.91 5.04
N THR A 111 1.80 4.89 4.46
CA THR A 111 2.36 5.99 3.67
C THR A 111 2.01 5.89 2.18
N PRO A 112 2.22 6.93 1.37
CA PRO A 112 2.03 6.87 -0.09
C PRO A 112 3.16 6.14 -0.82
N LEU A 113 3.91 5.28 -0.13
CA LEU A 113 4.89 4.39 -0.76
C LEU A 113 4.20 3.35 -1.67
N PRO A 114 4.91 2.80 -2.65
CA PRO A 114 4.33 1.81 -3.56
C PRO A 114 4.10 0.47 -2.84
N TYR A 115 3.00 0.38 -2.09
CA TYR A 115 2.58 -0.76 -1.27
C TYR A 115 2.71 -2.11 -2.01
N LYS A 116 2.34 -2.16 -3.30
CA LYS A 116 2.43 -3.37 -4.13
C LYS A 116 3.83 -4.00 -4.16
N VAL A 117 4.91 -3.20 -4.13
CA VAL A 117 6.28 -3.73 -4.11
C VAL A 117 6.55 -4.47 -2.81
N PHE A 118 6.15 -3.89 -1.69
CA PHE A 118 6.35 -4.49 -0.36
C PHE A 118 5.49 -5.74 -0.15
N VAL A 119 4.30 -5.78 -0.75
CA VAL A 119 3.40 -6.94 -0.72
C VAL A 119 3.99 -8.13 -1.47
N ILE A 120 4.50 -7.91 -2.69
CA ILE A 120 5.18 -8.95 -3.47
C ILE A 120 6.44 -9.42 -2.74
N ALA A 121 7.24 -8.49 -2.19
CA ALA A 121 8.41 -8.83 -1.38
C ALA A 121 8.06 -9.65 -0.14
N ALA A 122 6.96 -9.33 0.55
CA ALA A 122 6.49 -10.07 1.72
C ALA A 122 6.13 -11.52 1.36
N GLY A 123 5.48 -11.75 0.21
CA GLY A 123 5.20 -13.09 -0.31
C GLY A 123 6.48 -13.82 -0.70
N PHE A 124 7.36 -13.15 -1.46
CA PHE A 124 8.64 -13.70 -1.91
C PHE A 124 9.54 -14.11 -0.74
N LEU A 125 9.56 -13.37 0.35
CA LEU A 125 10.33 -13.63 1.57
C LEU A 125 9.57 -14.51 2.59
N SER A 126 8.39 -15.01 2.23
CA SER A 126 7.58 -15.93 3.06
C SER A 126 7.20 -15.37 4.44
N ILE A 127 6.88 -14.08 4.53
CA ILE A 127 6.37 -13.45 5.76
C ILE A 127 5.05 -14.12 6.16
N ASN A 128 4.83 -14.28 7.47
CA ASN A 128 3.60 -14.88 7.97
C ASN A 128 2.36 -14.16 7.40
N LEU A 129 1.51 -14.93 6.68
CA LEU A 129 0.34 -14.41 5.98
C LEU A 129 -0.65 -13.70 6.93
N LEU A 130 -0.86 -14.25 8.14
CA LEU A 130 -1.78 -13.65 9.10
C LEU A 130 -1.27 -12.29 9.58
N LEU A 131 0.02 -12.18 9.90
CA LEU A 131 0.65 -10.91 10.26
C LEU A 131 0.58 -9.91 9.11
N PHE A 132 0.85 -10.35 7.88
CA PHE A 132 0.68 -9.53 6.68
C PHE A 132 -0.73 -8.94 6.57
N ILE A 133 -1.77 -9.77 6.73
CA ILE A 133 -3.18 -9.33 6.64
C ILE A 133 -3.48 -8.30 7.72
N ILE A 134 -3.12 -8.58 8.99
CA ILE A 134 -3.41 -7.70 10.13
C ILE A 134 -2.73 -6.34 9.94
N VAL A 135 -1.43 -6.34 9.64
CA VAL A 135 -0.63 -5.13 9.50
C VAL A 135 -1.10 -4.29 8.30
N SER A 136 -1.37 -4.95 7.17
CA SER A 136 -1.91 -4.29 5.97
C SER A 136 -3.30 -3.70 6.23
N PHE A 137 -4.17 -4.43 6.92
CA PHE A 137 -5.51 -3.93 7.25
C PHE A 137 -5.45 -2.71 8.17
N ILE A 138 -4.60 -2.72 9.19
CA ILE A 138 -4.43 -1.59 10.09
C ILE A 138 -3.79 -0.40 9.35
N GLY A 139 -2.69 -0.61 8.64
CA GLY A 139 -1.97 0.45 7.94
C GLY A 139 -2.80 1.10 6.84
N ARG A 140 -3.37 0.31 5.91
CA ARG A 140 -4.26 0.81 4.84
C ARG A 140 -5.55 1.39 5.41
N GLY A 141 -6.10 0.75 6.47
CA GLY A 141 -7.29 1.25 7.16
C GLY A 141 -7.09 2.64 7.74
N LEU A 142 -6.03 2.85 8.51
CA LEU A 142 -5.69 4.14 9.07
C LEU A 142 -5.46 5.18 7.98
N ARG A 143 -4.73 4.83 6.91
CA ARG A 143 -4.50 5.71 5.78
C ARG A 143 -5.81 6.16 5.11
N PHE A 144 -6.63 5.21 4.65
CA PHE A 144 -7.86 5.56 3.93
C PHE A 144 -8.88 6.24 4.84
N TYR A 145 -8.92 5.88 6.12
CA TYR A 145 -9.73 6.57 7.10
C TYR A 145 -9.32 8.05 7.23
N LEU A 146 -8.01 8.32 7.37
CA LEU A 146 -7.49 9.69 7.45
C LEU A 146 -7.73 10.46 6.15
N VAL A 147 -7.45 9.86 4.99
CA VAL A 147 -7.69 10.48 3.68
C VAL A 147 -9.17 10.84 3.51
N ALA A 148 -10.08 9.91 3.79
CA ALA A 148 -11.52 10.14 3.65
C ALA A 148 -12.05 11.19 4.65
N TYR A 149 -11.58 11.15 5.91
CA TYR A 149 -11.95 12.10 6.96
C TYR A 149 -11.48 13.52 6.62
N VAL A 150 -10.21 13.66 6.28
CA VAL A 150 -9.62 14.98 5.94
C VAL A 150 -10.24 15.55 4.67
N SER A 151 -10.53 14.70 3.68
CA SER A 151 -11.22 15.11 2.46
C SER A 151 -12.61 15.69 2.76
N LYS A 152 -13.37 14.98 3.59
CA LYS A 152 -14.71 15.40 4.01
C LYS A 152 -14.70 16.75 4.73
N GLU A 153 -13.76 16.99 5.65
CA GLU A 153 -13.75 18.19 6.50
C GLU A 153 -13.10 19.40 5.80
N TYR A 154 -12.00 19.18 5.09
CA TYR A 154 -11.13 20.27 4.64
C TYR A 154 -10.98 20.40 3.12
N GLY A 155 -11.51 19.46 2.35
CA GLY A 155 -11.44 19.49 0.89
C GLY A 155 -10.08 19.14 0.30
N LEU A 156 -9.93 19.37 -1.02
CA LEU A 156 -8.76 18.95 -1.81
C LEU A 156 -7.46 19.66 -1.45
N GLN A 157 -7.53 20.89 -0.93
CA GLN A 157 -6.33 21.73 -0.72
C GLN A 157 -5.40 21.18 0.37
N ILE A 158 -5.97 20.65 1.46
CA ILE A 158 -5.17 20.10 2.57
C ILE A 158 -4.55 18.74 2.24
N LEU A 159 -5.15 17.96 1.36
CA LEU A 159 -4.64 16.63 0.99
C LEU A 159 -3.27 16.67 0.33
N ASN A 160 -2.99 17.67 -0.50
CA ASN A 160 -1.67 17.85 -1.09
C ASN A 160 -0.61 18.14 -0.03
N ILE A 161 -1.00 18.85 1.03
CA ILE A 161 -0.13 19.17 2.17
C ILE A 161 0.13 17.88 2.97
N ILE A 162 -0.91 17.14 3.33
CA ILE A 162 -0.81 15.89 4.12
C ILE A 162 0.02 14.84 3.38
N ASN A 163 -0.23 14.59 2.09
CA ASN A 163 0.56 13.64 1.32
C ASN A 163 2.05 14.00 1.26
N ARG A 164 2.36 15.31 1.20
CA ARG A 164 3.74 15.78 1.27
C ARG A 164 4.36 15.52 2.64
N TYR A 165 3.65 15.80 3.73
CA TYR A 165 4.15 15.53 5.09
C TYR A 165 4.26 14.03 5.39
N PHE A 166 3.37 13.19 4.89
CA PHE A 166 3.50 11.73 5.02
C PHE A 166 4.78 11.21 4.39
N LEU A 167 5.17 11.71 3.21
CA LEU A 167 6.44 11.35 2.58
C LEU A 167 7.64 11.77 3.42
N TYR A 168 7.62 12.98 3.98
CA TYR A 168 8.70 13.45 4.87
C TYR A 168 8.79 12.62 6.15
N ILE A 169 7.66 12.32 6.79
CA ILE A 169 7.62 11.49 8.01
C ILE A 169 8.15 10.09 7.69
N ALA A 170 7.71 9.46 6.59
CA ALA A 170 8.21 8.16 6.17
C ALA A 170 9.73 8.19 5.92
N ALA A 171 10.24 9.22 5.22
CA ALA A 171 11.67 9.39 4.96
C ALA A 171 12.47 9.55 6.26
N VAL A 172 11.99 10.37 7.21
CA VAL A 172 12.63 10.57 8.52
C VAL A 172 12.67 9.27 9.33
N ILE A 173 11.57 8.50 9.35
CA ILE A 173 11.52 7.21 10.06
C ILE A 173 12.50 6.21 9.42
N ILE A 174 12.53 6.12 8.09
CA ILE A 174 13.43 5.21 7.37
C ILE A 174 14.92 5.61 7.61
N ILE A 175 15.22 6.89 7.51
CA ILE A 175 16.60 7.39 7.75
C ILE A 175 17.00 7.16 9.20
N GLY A 176 16.13 7.50 10.16
CA GLY A 176 16.39 7.27 11.59
C GLY A 176 16.62 5.79 11.91
N TYR A 177 15.85 4.90 11.27
CA TYR A 177 16.00 3.47 11.41
C TYR A 177 17.32 2.95 10.80
N ILE A 178 17.70 3.43 9.60
CA ILE A 178 19.00 3.08 8.97
C ILE A 178 20.17 3.54 9.84
N LEU A 179 20.06 4.72 10.44
CA LEU A 179 21.10 5.24 11.35
C LEU A 179 21.19 4.42 12.64
N TYR A 180 20.04 3.97 13.17
CA TYR A 180 19.99 3.11 14.37
C TYR A 180 20.65 1.74 14.13
N ILE A 181 20.45 1.13 12.95
CA ILE A 181 21.09 -0.17 12.60
C ILE A 181 22.60 -0.03 12.40
N LYS A 182 23.07 1.16 11.97
CA LYS A 182 24.51 1.40 11.73
C LYS A 182 25.28 1.89 12.97
N ALA A 183 24.59 2.25 14.04
CA ALA A 183 25.15 2.66 15.31
C ALA A 183 25.32 1.47 16.27
#